data_0d6546d884ac4da97505e273697f9800
#
_entry.id   0d6546d884ac4da97505e273697f9800
#
_cell.length_a   1.000
_cell.length_b   1.000
_cell.length_c   1.000
_cell.angle_alpha   90.00
_cell.angle_beta   90.00
_cell.angle_gamma   90.00
#
_symmetry.space_group_name_H-M   'P 1'
#
loop_
_entity.id
_entity.type
_entity.pdbx_description
1 polymer ?
#
loop_
_entity_poly.entity_id
_entity_poly.type
_entity_poly.pdbx_seq_one_letter_code
_entity_poly.pdbx_strand_id
1 'polypeptide(L)' 'MTIEQYAEAQGLPIVTRYTLPDKSHVYRLRDNERDDVVGLPVFAIETADGWRLASPRETFAIMDAVYGTNE' A
#
# COMPACT_ATOMS: atom_id res chain seq x y z
N MET A 1 -13.87 5.14 -8.62
CA MET A 1 -13.37 5.51 -7.28
C MET A 1 -11.88 5.76 -7.36
N THR A 2 -11.43 6.90 -6.83
CA THR A 2 -10.00 7.19 -6.79
C THR A 2 -9.35 6.50 -5.60
N ILE A 3 -8.01 6.44 -5.60
CA ILE A 3 -7.32 5.85 -4.47
C ILE A 3 -7.59 6.65 -3.20
N GLU A 4 -7.72 7.96 -3.31
CA GLU A 4 -8.02 8.80 -2.14
C GLU A 4 -9.39 8.46 -1.56
N GLN A 5 -10.38 8.25 -2.41
CA GLN A 5 -11.71 7.87 -1.95
C GLN A 5 -11.68 6.49 -1.29
N TYR A 6 -10.94 5.57 -1.89
CA TYR A 6 -10.81 4.23 -1.33
C TYR A 6 -10.12 4.28 0.03
N ALA A 7 -9.04 5.08 0.13
CA ALA A 7 -8.31 5.21 1.38
C ALA A 7 -9.19 5.76 2.50
N GLU A 8 -9.99 6.78 2.19
CA GLU A 8 -10.90 7.33 3.18
C GLU A 8 -11.94 6.31 3.63
N ALA A 9 -12.42 5.50 2.69
CA ALA A 9 -13.38 4.46 3.02
C ALA A 9 -12.79 3.41 3.95
N GLN A 10 -11.48 3.22 3.89
CA GLN A 10 -10.79 2.28 4.78
C GLN A 10 -10.41 2.93 6.11
N GLY A 11 -10.66 4.21 6.29
CA GLY A 11 -10.24 4.91 7.49
C GLY A 11 -8.76 5.24 7.51
N LEU A 12 -8.10 5.24 6.36
CA LEU A 12 -6.66 5.45 6.25
C LEU A 12 -6.40 6.49 5.15
N PRO A 13 -6.68 7.77 5.43
CA PRO A 13 -6.71 8.78 4.37
C PRO A 13 -5.36 9.21 3.81
N ILE A 14 -4.27 8.85 4.44
CA ILE A 14 -2.94 9.23 3.95
C ILE A 14 -2.46 8.20 2.95
N VAL A 15 -2.17 8.64 1.73
CA VAL A 15 -1.82 7.75 0.63
C VAL A 15 -0.41 8.08 0.15
N THR A 16 0.44 7.05 0.04
CA THR A 16 1.77 7.18 -0.54
C THR A 16 1.90 6.18 -1.67
N ARG A 17 2.26 6.67 -2.85
CA ARG A 17 2.43 5.80 -4.02
C ARG A 17 3.85 5.29 -4.12
N TYR A 18 3.98 4.00 -4.41
CA TYR A 18 5.26 3.38 -4.71
C TYR A 18 5.21 2.75 -6.08
N THR A 19 6.33 2.81 -6.80
CA THR A 19 6.48 2.13 -8.08
C THR A 19 7.36 0.91 -7.87
N LEU A 20 6.87 -0.24 -8.24
CA LEU A 20 7.59 -1.49 -8.09
C LEU A 20 8.56 -1.70 -9.26
N PRO A 21 9.53 -2.60 -9.11
CA PRO A 21 10.49 -2.85 -10.20
C PRO A 21 9.86 -3.29 -11.51
N ASP A 22 8.68 -3.92 -11.46
CA ASP A 22 7.97 -4.32 -12.67
C ASP A 22 7.11 -3.21 -13.24
N LYS A 23 7.28 -1.98 -12.72
CA LYS A 23 6.58 -0.78 -13.15
C LYS A 23 5.13 -0.71 -12.73
N SER A 24 4.67 -1.65 -11.93
CA SER A 24 3.34 -1.53 -11.34
C SER A 24 3.37 -0.58 -10.16
N HIS A 25 2.20 -0.10 -9.76
CA HIS A 25 2.09 0.84 -8.65
C HIS A 25 1.30 0.22 -7.52
N VAL A 26 1.75 0.50 -6.30
CA VAL A 26 0.98 0.16 -5.11
C VAL A 26 0.89 1.40 -4.25
N TYR A 27 -0.09 1.44 -3.37
CA TYR A 27 -0.35 2.63 -2.56
C TYR A 27 -0.40 2.22 -1.10
N ARG A 28 0.44 2.87 -0.28
CA ARG A 28 0.42 2.62 1.15
C ARG A 28 -0.60 3.55 1.79
N LEU A 29 -1.45 2.99 2.64
CA LEU A 29 -2.51 3.73 3.31
C LEU A 29 -2.19 3.82 4.79
N ARG A 30 -2.34 5.02 5.36
CA ARG A 30 -2.07 5.26 6.78
C ARG A 30 -3.14 6.18 7.35
N ASP A 31 -3.32 6.10 8.66
CA ASP A 31 -4.27 7.00 9.33
C ASP A 31 -3.57 8.21 9.97
N ASN A 32 -2.23 8.20 10.02
CA ASN A 32 -1.46 9.35 10.51
C ASN A 32 -0.07 9.31 9.89
N GLU A 33 0.71 10.35 10.14
CA GLU A 33 2.02 10.48 9.51
C GLU A 33 3.13 9.77 10.28
N ARG A 34 2.82 9.15 11.38
CA ARG A 34 3.82 8.44 12.16
C ARG A 34 4.11 7.09 11.54
N ASP A 35 5.33 6.65 11.74
CA ASP A 35 5.75 5.33 11.27
C ASP A 35 5.83 4.31 12.41
N ASP A 36 5.33 4.63 13.58
CA ASP A 36 5.36 3.70 14.71
C ASP A 36 4.18 2.74 14.63
N VAL A 37 4.06 2.09 13.50
CA VAL A 37 2.96 1.19 13.23
C VAL A 37 3.21 -0.15 13.89
N VAL A 38 2.18 -0.68 14.53
CA VAL A 38 2.21 -2.03 15.07
C VAL A 38 1.54 -2.95 14.05
N GLY A 39 2.28 -3.92 13.57
CA GLY A 39 1.76 -4.87 12.59
C GLY A 39 2.18 -4.52 11.18
N LEU A 40 1.54 -5.15 10.21
CA LEU A 40 1.88 -4.98 8.81
C LEU A 40 1.31 -3.68 8.27
N PRO A 41 2.03 -2.98 7.40
CA PRO A 41 1.46 -1.83 6.72
C PRO A 41 0.32 -2.27 5.81
N VAL A 42 -0.57 -1.32 5.50
CA VAL A 42 -1.70 -1.58 4.62
C VAL A 42 -1.34 -1.04 3.24
N PHE A 43 -1.43 -1.90 2.24
CA PHE A 43 -1.22 -1.51 0.85
C PHE A 43 -2.49 -1.75 0.05
N ALA A 44 -2.79 -0.84 -0.87
CA ALA A 44 -3.89 -1.00 -1.81
C ALA A 44 -3.32 -1.27 -3.19
N ILE A 45 -3.97 -2.17 -3.91
CA ILE A 45 -3.57 -2.59 -5.24
C ILE A 45 -4.70 -2.27 -6.20
N GLU A 46 -4.37 -1.66 -7.32
CA GLU A 46 -5.37 -1.38 -8.34
C GLU A 46 -5.68 -2.65 -9.12
N THR A 47 -6.97 -2.90 -9.35
CA THR A 47 -7.42 -4.05 -10.12
C THR A 47 -8.29 -3.56 -11.27
N ALA A 48 -8.66 -4.48 -12.15
CA ALA A 48 -9.54 -4.14 -13.25
C ALA A 48 -10.88 -3.61 -12.77
N ASP A 49 -11.33 -4.05 -11.60
CA ASP A 49 -12.61 -3.65 -11.05
C ASP A 49 -12.51 -2.51 -10.05
N GLY A 50 -11.32 -2.02 -9.76
CA GLY A 50 -11.13 -0.95 -8.80
C GLY A 50 -9.94 -1.20 -7.91
N TRP A 51 -10.17 -1.26 -6.60
CA TRP A 51 -9.09 -1.36 -5.61
C TRP A 51 -9.33 -2.55 -4.69
N ARG A 52 -8.24 -3.13 -4.19
CA ARG A 52 -8.32 -4.13 -3.13
C ARG A 52 -7.12 -3.98 -2.21
N LEU A 53 -7.23 -4.49 -1.01
CA LEU A 53 -6.11 -4.48 -0.08
C LEU A 53 -5.21 -5.67 -0.37
N ALA A 54 -3.91 -5.49 -0.17
CA ALA A 54 -2.94 -6.56 -0.34
C ALA A 54 -3.11 -7.59 0.76
N SER A 55 -2.96 -8.87 0.40
CA SER A 55 -2.93 -9.94 1.38
C SER A 55 -1.63 -9.86 2.18
N PRO A 56 -1.51 -10.55 3.33
CA PRO A 56 -0.24 -10.53 4.07
C PRO A 56 0.95 -10.99 3.22
N ARG A 57 0.76 -12.00 2.40
CA ARG A 57 1.83 -12.48 1.52
C ARG A 57 2.23 -11.42 0.51
N GLU A 58 1.24 -10.76 -0.08
CA GLU A 58 1.51 -9.68 -1.02
C GLU A 58 2.18 -8.51 -0.31
N THR A 59 1.77 -8.22 0.91
CA THR A 59 2.37 -7.15 1.69
C THR A 59 3.85 -7.40 1.91
N PHE A 60 4.23 -8.63 2.27
CA PHE A 60 5.65 -8.95 2.45
C PHE A 60 6.41 -8.78 1.16
N ALA A 61 5.85 -9.21 0.04
CA ALA A 61 6.51 -9.08 -1.26
C ALA A 61 6.68 -7.60 -1.64
N ILE A 62 5.67 -6.79 -1.37
CA ILE A 62 5.73 -5.35 -1.64
C ILE A 62 6.79 -4.69 -0.77
N MET A 63 6.83 -5.02 0.51
CA MET A 63 7.83 -4.45 1.41
C MET A 63 9.23 -4.78 0.95
N ASP A 64 9.43 -6.01 0.53
CA ASP A 64 10.73 -6.45 0.03
C ASP A 64 11.14 -5.64 -1.20
N ALA A 65 10.21 -5.43 -2.11
CA ALA A 65 10.47 -4.69 -3.34
C ALA A 65 10.68 -3.20 -3.08
N VAL A 66 9.87 -2.62 -2.19
CA VAL A 66 9.89 -1.18 -1.96
C VAL A 66 11.04 -0.75 -1.07
N TYR A 67 11.31 -1.52 -0.03
CA TYR A 67 12.31 -1.11 0.95
C TYR A 67 13.69 -1.64 0.64
N GLY A 68 13.82 -2.43 -0.38
CA GLY A 68 15.11 -2.77 -0.94
C GLY A 68 15.99 -3.53 0.00
N THR A 69 15.56 -4.59 0.45
CA THR A 69 16.30 -5.24 1.46
C THR A 69 17.53 -5.90 0.97
N ASN A 70 18.09 -5.88 0.03
CA ASN A 70 19.20 -6.54 -0.27
C ASN A 70 20.43 -6.06 0.07
N GLU A 71 20.62 -6.48 0.50
CA GLU A 71 21.65 -6.45 0.65
C GLU A 71 22.30 -6.60 0.27
#